data_7e08b0e4291121c0307de836bdbf5a44
#
_entry.id   7e08b0e4291121c0307de836bdbf5a44
#
_cell.length_a   1.000
_cell.length_b   1.000
_cell.length_c   1.000
_cell.angle_alpha   90.00
_cell.angle_beta   90.00
_cell.angle_gamma   90.00
#
_symmetry.space_group_name_H-M   'P 1'
#
loop_
_entity.id
_entity.type
_entity.pdbx_description
1 polymer ?
#
loop_
_entity_poly.entity_id
_entity_poly.type
_entity_poly.pdbx_seq_one_letter_code
_entity_poly.pdbx_strand_id
1 'polypeptide(L)'
;MRLTPEAFLFIFIIQAFSNSKINKNKYVLSSILFSVIIYSIRLLPIHYGVHTVLNIIAIILICTFINQVAPIKAITYSLILVSFLALSEALNLYFVYKIFGENITNILKDPLKKCIYLMPSIIVLVIIVLFIFIFKIKDRRVKDVFD
;
A
#
# COMPACT_ATOMS: atom_id res chain seq x y z
N MET A 1 10.49 9.84 4.06
CA MET A 1 9.42 9.95 5.08
C MET A 1 8.07 9.35 4.66
N ARG A 2 7.75 9.18 3.36
CA ARG A 2 6.51 8.55 2.86
C ARG A 2 6.43 7.04 3.12
N LEU A 3 7.56 6.35 3.22
CA LEU A 3 7.67 4.89 3.28
C LEU A 3 7.06 4.26 4.54
N THR A 4 7.27 4.90 5.69
CA THR A 4 6.79 4.38 6.97
C THR A 4 5.26 4.32 7.05
N PRO A 5 4.51 5.41 6.77
CA PRO A 5 3.05 5.34 6.80
C PRO A 5 2.48 4.39 5.74
N GLU A 6 3.11 4.29 4.57
CA GLU A 6 2.72 3.37 3.50
C GLU A 6 2.87 1.90 3.94
N ALA A 7 3.98 1.55 4.61
CA ALA A 7 4.21 0.21 5.13
C ALA A 7 3.19 -0.19 6.21
N PHE A 8 2.87 0.71 7.13
CA PHE A 8 1.86 0.48 8.16
C PHE A 8 0.48 0.25 7.55
N LEU A 9 0.10 1.07 6.56
CA LEU A 9 -1.17 0.91 5.85
C LEU A 9 -1.27 -0.42 5.12
N PHE A 10 -0.23 -0.82 4.39
CA PHE A 10 -0.24 -2.07 3.62
C PHE A 10 -0.46 -3.28 4.51
N ILE A 11 0.30 -3.40 5.59
CA ILE A 11 0.17 -4.54 6.51
C ILE A 11 -1.19 -4.52 7.22
N PHE A 12 -1.67 -3.35 7.64
CA PHE A 12 -2.99 -3.21 8.23
C PHE A 12 -4.10 -3.69 7.29
N ILE A 13 -4.06 -3.26 6.03
CA ILE A 13 -5.07 -3.61 5.05
C ILE A 13 -5.06 -5.12 4.77
N ILE A 14 -3.89 -5.73 4.56
CA ILE A 14 -3.80 -7.17 4.32
C ILE A 14 -4.35 -7.97 5.51
N GLN A 15 -4.03 -7.58 6.75
CA GLN A 15 -4.56 -8.25 7.93
C GLN A 15 -6.08 -8.06 8.07
N ALA A 16 -6.59 -6.85 7.87
CA ALA A 16 -8.01 -6.55 7.94
C ALA A 16 -8.82 -7.32 6.88
N PHE A 17 -8.31 -7.42 5.65
CA PHE A 17 -8.98 -8.16 4.58
C PHE A 17 -8.85 -9.68 4.72
N SER A 18 -7.75 -10.16 5.29
CA SER A 18 -7.49 -11.58 5.53
C SER A 18 -8.35 -12.19 6.65
N ASN A 19 -9.01 -11.36 7.47
CA ASN A 19 -9.66 -11.77 8.72
C ASN A 19 -8.71 -12.49 9.70
N SER A 20 -7.42 -12.26 9.60
CA SER A 20 -6.46 -12.79 10.57
C SER A 20 -6.55 -12.02 11.88
N LYS A 21 -6.34 -12.71 13.01
CA LYS A 21 -6.30 -12.05 14.33
C LYS A 21 -5.12 -11.07 14.37
N ILE A 22 -5.41 -9.78 14.56
CA ILE A 22 -4.38 -8.75 14.63
C ILE A 22 -3.73 -8.82 16.02
N ASN A 23 -2.49 -9.29 16.05
CA ASN A 23 -1.65 -9.17 17.24
C ASN A 23 -0.84 -7.87 17.12
N LYS A 24 -1.06 -6.94 18.05
CA LYS A 24 -0.43 -5.60 18.03
C LYS A 24 1.10 -5.67 17.90
N ASN A 25 1.75 -6.57 18.64
CA ASN A 25 3.20 -6.70 18.62
C ASN A 25 3.70 -7.21 17.27
N LYS A 26 3.05 -8.21 16.70
CA LYS A 26 3.38 -8.73 15.36
C LYS A 26 3.12 -7.69 14.27
N TYR A 27 2.05 -6.93 14.38
CA TYR A 27 1.72 -5.84 13.45
C TYR A 27 2.80 -4.76 13.44
N VAL A 28 3.19 -4.24 14.61
CA VAL A 28 4.21 -3.20 14.70
C VAL A 28 5.56 -3.71 14.21
N LEU A 29 5.96 -4.92 14.62
CA LEU A 29 7.21 -5.54 14.19
C LEU A 29 7.26 -5.71 12.67
N SER A 30 6.20 -6.26 12.08
CA SER A 30 6.11 -6.48 10.63
C SER A 30 6.12 -5.17 9.85
N SER A 31 5.47 -4.12 10.37
CA SER A 31 5.42 -2.81 9.71
C SER A 31 6.79 -2.10 9.71
N ILE A 32 7.50 -2.18 10.83
CA ILE A 32 8.86 -1.64 10.92
C ILE A 32 9.80 -2.40 9.99
N LEU A 33 9.76 -3.73 10.03
CA LEU A 33 10.60 -4.59 9.20
C LEU A 33 10.33 -4.34 7.71
N PHE A 34 9.07 -4.25 7.31
CA PHE A 34 8.69 -3.93 5.94
C PHE A 34 9.19 -2.54 5.52
N SER A 35 9.08 -1.53 6.39
CA SER A 35 9.59 -0.18 6.13
C SER A 35 11.11 -0.17 5.87
N VAL A 36 11.88 -0.93 6.66
CA VAL A 36 13.33 -1.07 6.49
C VAL A 36 13.66 -1.78 5.17
N ILE A 37 12.93 -2.84 4.83
CA ILE A 37 13.13 -3.57 3.57
C ILE A 37 12.83 -2.68 2.37
N ILE A 38 11.70 -1.94 2.36
CA ILE A 38 11.40 -0.99 1.28
C ILE A 38 12.49 0.06 1.14
N TYR A 39 13.00 0.58 2.26
CA TYR A 39 14.10 1.54 2.22
C TYR A 39 15.36 0.94 1.60
N SER A 40 15.73 -0.28 2.00
CA SER A 40 16.88 -1.00 1.45
C SER A 40 16.74 -1.28 -0.05
N ILE A 41 15.56 -1.72 -0.49
CA ILE A 41 15.25 -1.95 -1.91
C ILE A 41 15.41 -0.67 -2.72
N ARG A 42 14.99 0.49 -2.18
CA ARG A 42 15.12 1.79 -2.88
C ARG A 42 16.55 2.31 -2.99
N LEU A 43 17.46 1.83 -2.16
CA LEU A 43 18.89 2.17 -2.26
C LEU A 43 19.60 1.39 -3.39
N LEU A 44 18.99 0.30 -3.87
CA LEU A 44 19.56 -0.48 -4.96
C LEU A 44 19.40 0.28 -6.29
N PRO A 45 20.44 0.31 -7.14
CA PRO A 45 20.40 0.95 -8.47
C PRO A 45 19.67 0.05 -9.48
N ILE A 46 18.37 -0.19 -9.27
CA ILE A 46 17.55 -1.12 -10.06
C ILE A 46 16.44 -0.32 -10.76
N HIS A 47 15.95 -0.83 -11.89
CA HIS A 47 14.82 -0.22 -12.62
C HIS A 47 13.52 -0.26 -11.79
N TYR A 48 12.67 0.75 -11.98
CA TYR A 48 11.42 0.94 -11.21
C TYR A 48 10.51 -0.29 -11.12
N GLY A 49 10.39 -1.08 -12.20
CA GLY A 49 9.57 -2.30 -12.21
C GLY A 49 10.06 -3.37 -11.22
N VAL A 50 11.38 -3.54 -11.10
CA VAL A 50 11.97 -4.54 -10.20
C VAL A 50 11.74 -4.16 -8.73
N HIS A 51 11.78 -2.87 -8.38
CA HIS A 51 11.44 -2.40 -7.04
C HIS A 51 10.03 -2.82 -6.62
N THR A 52 9.07 -2.71 -7.52
CA THR A 52 7.68 -3.08 -7.24
C THR A 52 7.55 -4.58 -7.01
N VAL A 53 8.19 -5.40 -7.82
CA VAL A 53 8.17 -6.87 -7.67
C VAL A 53 8.82 -7.28 -6.35
N LEU A 54 9.97 -6.72 -5.99
CA LEU A 54 10.65 -7.01 -4.73
C LEU A 54 9.80 -6.58 -3.52
N ASN A 55 9.12 -5.45 -3.59
CA ASN A 55 8.21 -5.01 -2.54
C ASN A 55 7.02 -5.96 -2.36
N ILE A 56 6.45 -6.47 -3.47
CA ILE A 56 5.36 -7.46 -3.41
C ILE A 56 5.85 -8.75 -2.76
N ILE A 57 7.01 -9.27 -3.14
CA ILE A 57 7.59 -10.46 -2.55
C ILE A 57 7.84 -10.25 -1.05
N ALA A 58 8.44 -9.11 -0.68
CA ALA A 58 8.73 -8.80 0.72
C ALA A 58 7.47 -8.76 1.58
N ILE A 59 6.41 -8.11 1.13
CA ILE A 59 5.16 -8.02 1.90
C ILE A 59 4.46 -9.38 2.02
N ILE A 60 4.49 -10.21 0.98
CA ILE A 60 3.95 -11.57 1.02
C ILE A 60 4.69 -12.40 2.07
N LEU A 61 6.02 -12.38 2.06
CA LEU A 61 6.84 -13.11 3.02
C LEU A 61 6.57 -12.65 4.46
N ILE A 62 6.56 -11.34 4.71
CA ILE A 62 6.29 -10.79 6.04
C ILE A 62 4.90 -11.17 6.53
N CYS A 63 3.88 -11.01 5.68
CA CYS A 63 2.50 -11.34 6.05
C CYS A 63 2.32 -12.84 6.32
N THR A 64 3.00 -13.70 5.58
CA THR A 64 2.91 -15.15 5.74
C THR A 64 3.66 -15.63 6.98
N PHE A 65 4.92 -15.23 7.15
CA PHE A 65 5.77 -15.75 8.23
C PHE A 65 5.51 -15.08 9.58
N ILE A 66 5.34 -13.76 9.62
CA ILE A 66 5.17 -13.00 10.88
C ILE A 66 3.71 -12.94 11.28
N ASN A 67 2.84 -12.54 10.35
CA ASN A 67 1.42 -12.32 10.63
C ASN A 67 0.56 -13.58 10.46
N GLN A 68 1.15 -14.70 10.01
CA GLN A 68 0.47 -15.99 9.84
C GLN A 68 -0.78 -15.91 8.95
N VAL A 69 -0.72 -15.04 7.94
CA VAL A 69 -1.76 -14.94 6.91
C VAL A 69 -1.56 -16.07 5.91
N ALA A 70 -2.65 -16.72 5.49
CA ALA A 70 -2.58 -17.76 4.46
C ALA A 70 -1.89 -17.22 3.19
N PRO A 71 -0.91 -17.93 2.59
CA PRO A 71 -0.11 -17.45 1.46
C PRO A 71 -0.95 -16.95 0.29
N ILE A 72 -1.98 -17.71 -0.07
CA ILE A 72 -2.89 -17.34 -1.16
C ILE A 72 -3.58 -16.00 -0.89
N LYS A 73 -4.03 -15.76 0.34
CA LYS A 73 -4.64 -14.48 0.73
C LYS A 73 -3.62 -13.36 0.74
N ALA A 74 -2.40 -13.60 1.22
CA ALA A 74 -1.33 -12.62 1.21
C ALA A 74 -0.98 -12.19 -0.22
N ILE A 75 -0.85 -13.12 -1.15
CA ILE A 75 -0.60 -12.86 -2.58
C ILE A 75 -1.76 -12.03 -3.17
N THR A 76 -2.99 -12.50 -3.02
CA THR A 76 -4.16 -11.84 -3.61
C THR A 76 -4.31 -10.40 -3.11
N TYR A 77 -4.24 -10.19 -1.80
CA TYR A 77 -4.43 -8.85 -1.24
C TYR A 77 -3.25 -7.92 -1.50
N SER A 78 -2.01 -8.41 -1.56
CA SER A 78 -0.85 -7.60 -1.92
C SER A 78 -0.92 -7.13 -3.38
N LEU A 79 -1.32 -7.98 -4.31
CA LEU A 79 -1.50 -7.61 -5.71
C LEU A 79 -2.61 -6.57 -5.89
N ILE A 80 -3.75 -6.78 -5.23
CA ILE A 80 -4.87 -5.83 -5.25
C ILE A 80 -4.42 -4.47 -4.71
N LEU A 81 -3.72 -4.43 -3.58
CA LEU A 81 -3.23 -3.20 -2.98
C LEU A 81 -2.25 -2.45 -3.87
N VAL A 82 -1.29 -3.16 -4.46
CA VAL A 82 -0.31 -2.53 -5.37
C VAL A 82 -1.00 -1.99 -6.62
N SER A 83 -2.02 -2.68 -7.13
CA SER A 83 -2.82 -2.19 -8.26
C SER A 83 -3.58 -0.90 -7.89
N PHE A 84 -4.19 -0.84 -6.72
CA PHE A 84 -4.86 0.38 -6.23
C PHE A 84 -3.86 1.52 -5.95
N LEU A 85 -2.68 1.21 -5.42
CA LEU A 85 -1.62 2.20 -5.23
C LEU A 85 -1.19 2.79 -6.58
N ALA A 86 -0.93 1.96 -7.57
CA ALA A 86 -0.54 2.40 -8.91
C ALA A 86 -1.63 3.28 -9.56
N LEU A 87 -2.89 2.89 -9.43
CA LEU A 87 -4.03 3.68 -9.90
C LEU A 87 -4.11 5.04 -9.18
N SER A 88 -3.98 5.04 -7.87
CA SER A 88 -3.99 6.26 -7.05
C SER A 88 -2.83 7.21 -7.40
N GLU A 89 -1.64 6.67 -7.66
CA GLU A 89 -0.49 7.46 -8.10
C GLU A 89 -0.69 8.03 -9.52
N ALA A 90 -1.24 7.26 -10.44
CA ALA A 90 -1.56 7.71 -11.78
C ALA A 90 -2.58 8.86 -11.77
N LEU A 91 -3.66 8.72 -10.99
CA LEU A 91 -4.65 9.79 -10.82
C LEU A 91 -4.03 11.05 -10.22
N ASN A 92 -3.20 10.90 -9.18
CA ASN A 92 -2.54 12.04 -8.57
C ASN A 92 -1.58 12.74 -9.54
N LEU A 93 -0.80 12.00 -10.31
CA LEU A 93 0.06 12.56 -11.35
C LEU A 93 -0.73 13.30 -12.42
N TYR A 94 -1.88 12.77 -12.84
CA TYR A 94 -2.77 13.43 -13.78
C TYR A 94 -3.28 14.77 -13.24
N PHE A 95 -3.70 14.84 -11.97
CA PHE A 95 -4.12 16.09 -11.35
C PHE A 95 -2.96 17.10 -11.23
N VAL A 96 -1.79 16.65 -10.81
CA VAL A 96 -0.59 17.50 -10.73
C VAL A 96 -0.21 18.04 -12.12
N TYR A 97 -0.28 17.21 -13.16
CA TYR A 97 -0.04 17.63 -14.54
C TYR A 97 -1.05 18.70 -14.99
N LYS A 98 -2.33 18.53 -14.68
CA LYS A 98 -3.38 19.49 -15.05
C LYS A 98 -3.22 20.85 -14.36
N ILE A 99 -2.67 20.87 -13.13
CA ILE A 99 -2.48 22.10 -12.34
C ILE A 99 -1.18 22.84 -12.72
N PHE A 100 -0.08 22.12 -12.93
CA PHE A 100 1.25 22.70 -13.10
C PHE A 100 1.78 22.68 -14.55
N GLY A 101 1.11 22.01 -15.47
CA GLY A 101 1.47 21.95 -16.90
C GLY A 101 2.90 21.45 -17.12
N GLU A 102 3.66 22.16 -17.97
CA GLU A 102 5.03 21.78 -18.35
C GLU A 102 6.07 21.88 -17.20
N ASN A 103 5.77 22.60 -16.13
CA ASN A 103 6.63 22.68 -14.96
C ASN A 103 6.75 21.38 -14.14
N ILE A 104 5.95 20.37 -14.49
CA ILE A 104 5.96 19.08 -13.79
C ILE A 104 7.32 18.38 -13.86
N THR A 105 8.07 18.54 -14.95
CA THR A 105 9.40 17.95 -15.13
C THR A 105 10.40 18.48 -14.11
N ASN A 106 10.32 19.76 -13.77
CA ASN A 106 11.17 20.40 -12.76
C ASN A 106 10.76 20.00 -11.33
N ILE A 107 9.45 19.83 -11.11
CA ILE A 107 8.91 19.36 -9.80
C ILE A 107 9.33 17.92 -9.53
N LEU A 108 9.28 17.05 -10.54
CA LEU A 108 9.64 15.63 -10.40
C LEU A 108 11.14 15.39 -10.25
N LYS A 109 11.99 16.31 -10.67
CA LYS A 109 13.45 16.25 -10.47
C LYS A 109 13.85 16.49 -9.01
N ASP A 110 13.12 17.32 -8.28
CA ASP A 110 13.35 17.62 -6.87
C ASP A 110 12.75 16.51 -5.98
N PRO A 111 13.57 15.72 -5.25
CA PRO A 111 13.07 14.61 -4.45
C PRO A 111 12.12 15.05 -3.31
N LEU A 112 12.32 16.25 -2.76
CA LEU A 112 11.45 16.81 -1.73
C LEU A 112 10.10 17.22 -2.29
N LYS A 113 10.09 17.95 -3.41
CA LYS A 113 8.84 18.35 -4.08
C LYS A 113 8.07 17.13 -4.55
N LYS A 114 8.73 16.16 -5.19
CA LYS A 114 8.13 14.90 -5.59
C LYS A 114 7.45 14.19 -4.41
N CYS A 115 8.08 14.14 -3.25
CA CYS A 115 7.50 13.53 -2.06
C CYS A 115 6.22 14.24 -1.61
N ILE A 116 6.22 15.58 -1.56
CA ILE A 116 5.08 16.38 -1.11
C ILE A 116 3.91 16.25 -2.10
N TYR A 117 4.15 16.39 -3.39
CA TYR A 117 3.09 16.30 -4.41
C TYR A 117 2.52 14.90 -4.61
N LEU A 118 3.26 13.85 -4.23
CA LEU A 118 2.76 12.48 -4.24
C LEU A 118 2.12 12.03 -2.91
N MET A 119 2.21 12.83 -1.84
CA MET A 119 1.52 12.53 -0.56
C MET A 119 0.00 12.35 -0.71
N PRO A 120 -0.73 13.16 -1.50
CA PRO A 120 -2.17 12.98 -1.66
C PRO A 120 -2.58 11.61 -2.18
N SER A 121 -1.72 10.90 -2.93
CA SER A 121 -2.03 9.55 -3.41
C SER A 121 -2.24 8.52 -2.29
N ILE A 122 -1.56 8.67 -1.15
CA ILE A 122 -1.78 7.82 0.02
C ILE A 122 -3.17 8.08 0.62
N ILE A 123 -3.59 9.34 0.68
CA ILE A 123 -4.92 9.71 1.19
C ILE A 123 -6.00 9.11 0.28
N VAL A 124 -5.84 9.22 -1.03
CA VAL A 124 -6.75 8.61 -2.00
C VAL A 124 -6.79 7.09 -1.84
N LEU A 125 -5.65 6.43 -1.67
CA LEU A 125 -5.57 5.00 -1.40
C LEU A 125 -6.35 4.63 -0.13
N VAL A 126 -6.15 5.38 0.97
CA VAL A 126 -6.87 5.13 2.24
C VAL A 126 -8.38 5.25 2.05
N ILE A 127 -8.84 6.28 1.33
CA ILE A 127 -10.27 6.48 1.05
C ILE A 127 -10.84 5.30 0.25
N ILE A 128 -10.16 4.86 -0.81
CA ILE A 128 -10.57 3.73 -1.64
C ILE A 128 -10.68 2.45 -0.80
N VAL A 129 -9.67 2.20 0.02
CA VAL A 129 -9.63 1.00 0.86
C VAL A 129 -10.71 1.03 1.94
N LEU A 130 -10.93 2.17 2.59
CA LEU A 130 -12.01 2.33 3.57
C LEU A 130 -13.38 2.10 2.92
N PHE A 131 -13.59 2.63 1.71
CA PHE A 131 -14.82 2.42 0.96
C PHE A 131 -15.08 0.93 0.71
N ILE A 132 -14.09 0.21 0.19
CA ILE A 132 -14.17 -1.24 -0.05
C ILE A 132 -14.41 -2.00 1.27
N PHE A 133 -13.75 -1.60 2.36
CA PHE A 133 -13.90 -2.23 3.66
C PHE A 133 -15.32 -2.06 4.23
N ILE A 134 -15.89 -0.87 4.11
CA ILE A 134 -17.27 -0.58 4.52
C ILE A 134 -18.27 -1.43 3.72
N PHE A 135 -18.08 -1.53 2.40
CA PHE A 135 -18.91 -2.38 1.55
C PHE A 135 -18.82 -3.85 1.95
N LYS A 136 -17.63 -4.35 2.24
CA LYS A 136 -17.41 -5.74 2.68
C LYS A 136 -18.09 -6.04 4.02
N ILE A 137 -18.08 -5.11 4.96
CA ILE A 137 -18.78 -5.26 6.25
C ILE A 137 -20.29 -5.27 6.04
N LYS A 138 -20.80 -4.40 5.17
CA LYS A 138 -22.23 -4.34 4.86
C LYS A 138 -22.74 -5.63 4.21
N ASP A 139 -21.97 -6.18 3.27
CA ASP A 139 -22.33 -7.45 2.59
C ASP A 139 -22.37 -8.65 3.56
N ARG A 140 -21.47 -8.68 4.54
CA ARG A 140 -21.49 -9.71 5.59
C ARG A 140 -22.72 -9.59 6.49
N ARG A 141 -23.06 -8.39 6.94
CA ARG A 141 -24.25 -8.20 7.79
C ARG A 141 -25.53 -8.59 7.07
N VAL A 142 -25.59 -8.40 5.76
CA VAL A 142 -26.75 -8.81 4.97
C VAL A 142 -26.84 -10.33 4.89
N LYS A 143 -25.74 -11.05 4.76
CA LYS A 143 -25.73 -12.53 4.75
C LYS A 143 -26.12 -13.13 6.09
N ASP A 144 -25.59 -12.56 7.20
CA ASP A 144 -25.90 -13.02 8.56
C ASP A 144 -27.38 -12.77 8.98
N VAL A 145 -28.14 -12.01 8.21
CA VAL A 145 -29.58 -11.73 8.45
C VAL A 145 -30.47 -12.69 7.66
N PHE A 146 -29.94 -13.32 6.60
CA PHE A 146 -30.70 -14.23 5.72
C PHE A 146 -30.36 -15.72 5.93
N ASP A 147 -29.38 -16.06 6.78
CA ASP A 147 -29.13 -17.42 7.28
C ASP A 147 -29.71 -17.58 8.68
#